data_99c15ef662e4674a508cc9e11482289b
#
_entry.id   99c15ef662e4674a508cc9e11482289b
#
_cell.length_a   1.000
_cell.length_b   1.000
_cell.length_c   1.000
_cell.angle_alpha   90.00
_cell.angle_beta   90.00
_cell.angle_gamma   90.00
#
_symmetry.space_group_name_H-M   'P 1'
#
loop_
_entity.id
_entity.type
_entity.pdbx_description
1 polymer ?
#
loop_
_entity_poly.entity_id
_entity_poly.type
_entity_poly.pdbx_seq_one_letter_code
_entity_poly.pdbx_strand_id
1 'polypeptide(L)'
;MSNQKKIVSVMAKLESKSKDNPRLEQRLLADGRISLYLEYYLGRQSEPVLDEAGDPVLYDSGKMKGKPKFKVSHIRRKESLNLYLVANPRTPIERQQNKETLELAKKIRFEKGQQLLENVEGYRLKKDRGINFLDYFQSYIDSYTKKDIKMIEMALRRFKDFLKETPEYNKFMDHIRPDQITRDMVEAYTEYLQTRSVGGGAKSVYARFKKVIRYAVEHDVMVKNPCTGIVIKSDDELLRKDVLSMDEIQTLIATHYEHENPNIRRAFIFCLYCGLRFCDVKDLTFKNVDYSNKLLRFEQNKTKGHSANSGVVIPLNDGLLKLIGEPTDNGSRDGVIFPLPTYKPCSKALGRWVKSAGIEKHITWHCARHSFAVNILNNGANIKTVASLLGHSGLQHTEKYTRAIDSLKQDAINSLPELNL
;
A
#
# COMPACT_ATOMS: atom_id res chain seq x y z
N MET A 1 -22.69 -64.01 21.23
CA MET A 1 -21.45 -63.22 21.43
C MET A 1 -20.27 -63.56 20.50
N SER A 2 -20.33 -64.64 19.67
CA SER A 2 -19.24 -65.09 18.83
C SER A 2 -19.10 -64.32 17.46
N ASN A 3 -20.20 -63.76 16.92
CA ASN A 3 -20.17 -63.12 15.60
C ASN A 3 -19.61 -61.66 15.59
N GLN A 4 -19.71 -60.93 16.69
CA GLN A 4 -19.18 -59.58 16.75
C GLN A 4 -17.64 -59.51 16.81
N LYS A 5 -16.98 -60.51 17.42
CA LYS A 5 -15.51 -60.61 17.47
C LYS A 5 -14.87 -60.97 16.12
N LYS A 6 -15.55 -61.70 15.24
CA LYS A 6 -15.04 -62.01 13.88
C LYS A 6 -15.16 -60.87 12.91
N ILE A 7 -16.12 -59.95 13.07
CA ILE A 7 -16.32 -58.78 12.19
C ILE A 7 -15.26 -57.73 12.43
N VAL A 8 -14.71 -57.61 13.65
CA VAL A 8 -13.65 -56.63 13.99
C VAL A 8 -12.31 -56.95 13.31
N SER A 9 -12.08 -58.21 12.87
CA SER A 9 -10.80 -58.60 12.23
C SER A 9 -10.74 -58.26 10.74
N VAL A 10 -11.87 -57.89 10.10
CA VAL A 10 -11.98 -57.60 8.66
C VAL A 10 -12.07 -56.07 8.37
N MET A 11 -12.23 -55.27 9.42
CA MET A 11 -12.13 -53.81 9.23
C MET A 11 -10.75 -53.45 8.75
N ALA A 12 -10.68 -52.74 7.62
CA ALA A 12 -9.43 -52.18 7.15
C ALA A 12 -8.73 -51.48 8.33
N LYS A 13 -7.48 -51.87 8.64
CA LYS A 13 -6.71 -51.16 9.65
C LYS A 13 -6.49 -49.74 9.16
N LEU A 14 -7.40 -48.83 9.47
CA LEU A 14 -7.10 -47.43 9.47
C LEU A 14 -5.95 -47.24 10.48
N GLU A 15 -4.96 -46.44 10.13
CA GLU A 15 -3.78 -46.17 10.95
C GLU A 15 -4.24 -45.72 12.34
N SER A 16 -4.31 -46.66 13.28
CA SER A 16 -4.99 -46.52 14.58
C SER A 16 -4.31 -45.58 15.57
N LYS A 17 -3.24 -44.87 15.17
CA LYS A 17 -2.46 -43.93 16.01
C LYS A 17 -1.94 -42.70 15.26
N SER A 18 -2.61 -42.27 14.18
CA SER A 18 -2.26 -41.03 13.52
C SER A 18 -2.44 -39.85 14.48
N LYS A 19 -1.42 -38.97 14.57
CA LYS A 19 -1.50 -37.69 15.25
C LYS A 19 -2.24 -36.62 14.39
N ASP A 20 -2.78 -37.04 13.25
CA ASP A 20 -3.44 -36.17 12.31
C ASP A 20 -4.73 -35.58 12.86
N ASN A 21 -5.03 -34.35 12.48
CA ASN A 21 -6.30 -33.68 12.76
C ASN A 21 -6.77 -33.00 11.47
N PRO A 22 -7.90 -33.40 10.87
CA PRO A 22 -8.86 -34.43 11.37
C PRO A 22 -8.37 -35.86 11.16
N ARG A 23 -8.96 -36.79 11.96
CA ARG A 23 -8.75 -38.22 11.80
C ARG A 23 -9.80 -38.79 10.87
N LEU A 24 -9.41 -39.74 10.01
CA LEU A 24 -10.34 -40.55 9.24
C LEU A 24 -10.79 -41.71 10.09
N GLU A 25 -12.08 -41.79 10.37
CA GLU A 25 -12.72 -42.81 11.19
C GLU A 25 -13.80 -43.56 10.39
N GLN A 26 -14.19 -44.74 10.87
CA GLN A 26 -15.17 -45.58 10.23
C GLN A 26 -16.22 -46.08 11.20
N ARG A 27 -17.46 -46.27 10.71
CA ARG A 27 -18.57 -46.79 11.50
C ARG A 27 -19.36 -47.82 10.69
N LEU A 28 -19.55 -49.02 11.26
CA LEU A 28 -20.42 -50.03 10.67
C LEU A 28 -21.88 -49.58 10.80
N LEU A 29 -22.61 -49.65 9.71
CA LEU A 29 -24.04 -49.33 9.62
C LEU A 29 -24.86 -50.64 9.76
N ALA A 30 -26.15 -50.51 10.08
CA ALA A 30 -27.07 -51.62 10.22
C ALA A 30 -27.30 -52.40 8.90
N ASP A 31 -27.11 -51.76 7.76
CA ASP A 31 -27.21 -52.33 6.43
C ASP A 31 -25.95 -53.10 5.96
N GLY A 32 -24.96 -53.24 6.83
CA GLY A 32 -23.70 -53.95 6.56
C GLY A 32 -22.67 -53.15 5.75
N ARG A 33 -22.88 -51.87 5.50
CA ARG A 33 -21.89 -50.97 4.93
C ARG A 33 -21.07 -50.31 6.03
N ILE A 34 -19.86 -49.84 5.69
CA ILE A 34 -19.01 -49.05 6.59
C ILE A 34 -19.03 -47.61 6.10
N SER A 35 -19.55 -46.69 6.90
CA SER A 35 -19.53 -45.26 6.65
C SER A 35 -18.19 -44.66 7.07
N LEU A 36 -17.59 -43.80 6.22
CA LEU A 36 -16.38 -43.05 6.49
C LEU A 36 -16.72 -41.62 6.93
N TYR A 37 -16.04 -41.13 7.97
CA TYR A 37 -16.22 -39.77 8.50
C TYR A 37 -14.90 -39.20 9.03
N LEU A 38 -14.84 -37.89 9.11
CA LEU A 38 -13.72 -37.15 9.71
C LEU A 38 -14.08 -36.76 11.14
N GLU A 39 -13.18 -37.02 12.08
CA GLU A 39 -13.29 -36.57 13.47
C GLU A 39 -12.26 -35.48 13.72
N TYR A 40 -12.73 -34.27 14.00
CA TYR A 40 -11.92 -33.13 14.36
C TYR A 40 -11.77 -33.04 15.86
N TYR A 41 -10.53 -32.91 16.32
CA TYR A 41 -10.22 -32.55 17.68
C TYR A 41 -10.11 -31.04 17.80
N LEU A 42 -11.01 -30.40 18.54
CA LEU A 42 -11.11 -28.95 18.68
C LEU A 42 -10.51 -28.40 19.98
N GLY A 43 -9.91 -29.28 20.79
CA GLY A 43 -9.31 -28.94 22.07
C GLY A 43 -9.96 -29.65 23.26
N ARG A 44 -9.56 -29.21 24.45
CA ARG A 44 -10.12 -29.72 25.75
C ARG A 44 -10.69 -28.53 26.53
N GLN A 45 -11.79 -28.78 27.21
CA GLN A 45 -12.40 -27.90 28.17
C GLN A 45 -12.23 -28.49 29.55
N SER A 46 -11.81 -27.68 30.52
CA SER A 46 -11.67 -28.09 31.92
C SER A 46 -12.66 -27.29 32.76
N GLU A 47 -13.56 -27.97 33.42
CA GLU A 47 -14.54 -27.37 34.33
C GLU A 47 -14.27 -27.87 35.76
N PRO A 48 -14.32 -26.98 36.77
CA PRO A 48 -14.19 -27.42 38.15
C PRO A 48 -15.35 -28.37 38.49
N VAL A 49 -15.04 -29.41 39.22
CA VAL A 49 -16.08 -30.30 39.78
C VAL A 49 -16.62 -29.59 41.02
N LEU A 50 -17.92 -29.30 41.03
CA LEU A 50 -18.60 -28.65 42.15
C LEU A 50 -19.34 -29.72 42.96
N ASP A 51 -19.45 -29.51 44.28
CA ASP A 51 -20.28 -30.32 45.18
C ASP A 51 -21.75 -29.84 45.14
N GLU A 52 -22.62 -30.46 46.00
CA GLU A 52 -24.04 -30.13 46.07
C GLU A 52 -24.31 -28.70 46.58
N ALA A 53 -23.32 -28.06 47.21
CA ALA A 53 -23.39 -26.69 47.72
C ALA A 53 -22.86 -25.67 46.69
N GLY A 54 -22.25 -26.13 45.56
CA GLY A 54 -21.69 -25.29 44.51
C GLY A 54 -20.21 -24.96 44.73
N ASP A 55 -19.56 -25.54 45.72
CA ASP A 55 -18.15 -25.32 46.04
C ASP A 55 -17.23 -26.29 45.27
N PRO A 56 -16.00 -25.87 44.89
CA PRO A 56 -15.06 -26.72 44.16
C PRO A 56 -14.61 -27.91 45.00
N VAL A 57 -14.83 -29.13 44.52
CA VAL A 57 -14.33 -30.36 45.14
C VAL A 57 -12.81 -30.40 45.08
N LEU A 58 -12.15 -30.60 46.24
CA LEU A 58 -10.69 -30.67 46.32
C LEU A 58 -10.17 -32.11 46.25
N TYR A 59 -8.90 -32.28 45.89
CA TYR A 59 -8.22 -33.57 45.97
C TYR A 59 -7.87 -33.91 47.41
N ASP A 60 -8.25 -35.13 47.86
CA ASP A 60 -8.09 -35.57 49.23
C ASP A 60 -6.68 -36.11 49.51
N SER A 61 -5.93 -36.53 48.47
CA SER A 61 -4.62 -37.19 48.62
C SER A 61 -3.71 -36.95 47.41
N GLY A 62 -2.43 -37.30 47.56
CA GLY A 62 -1.42 -37.23 46.50
C GLY A 62 -0.83 -35.82 46.27
N LYS A 63 -0.06 -35.64 45.16
CA LYS A 63 0.64 -34.37 44.82
C LYS A 63 -0.30 -33.19 44.57
N MET A 64 -1.58 -33.43 44.39
CA MET A 64 -2.60 -32.41 44.10
C MET A 64 -3.51 -32.13 45.30
N LYS A 65 -3.23 -32.68 46.48
CA LYS A 65 -4.02 -32.47 47.71
C LYS A 65 -4.29 -30.98 47.94
N GLY A 66 -5.54 -30.63 48.18
CA GLY A 66 -5.99 -29.27 48.42
C GLY A 66 -6.19 -28.42 47.17
N LYS A 67 -5.96 -28.95 45.95
CA LYS A 67 -6.27 -28.25 44.71
C LYS A 67 -7.62 -28.66 44.14
N PRO A 68 -8.34 -27.78 43.43
CA PRO A 68 -9.64 -28.11 42.82
C PRO A 68 -9.54 -29.28 41.84
N LYS A 69 -10.50 -30.18 41.89
CA LYS A 69 -10.68 -31.23 40.89
C LYS A 69 -11.31 -30.65 39.65
N PHE A 70 -10.77 -31.00 38.45
CA PHE A 70 -11.32 -30.59 37.18
C PHE A 70 -11.79 -31.79 36.39
N LYS A 71 -12.98 -31.67 35.80
CA LYS A 71 -13.48 -32.60 34.80
C LYS A 71 -12.99 -32.09 33.43
N VAL A 72 -12.17 -32.91 32.77
CA VAL A 72 -11.65 -32.57 31.42
C VAL A 72 -12.55 -33.27 30.40
N SER A 73 -13.16 -32.48 29.53
CA SER A 73 -13.87 -32.94 28.36
C SER A 73 -13.13 -32.60 27.08
N HIS A 74 -13.16 -33.48 26.09
CA HIS A 74 -12.55 -33.27 24.78
C HIS A 74 -13.62 -32.85 23.80
N ILE A 75 -13.44 -31.63 23.20
CA ILE A 75 -14.35 -31.10 22.21
C ILE A 75 -14.01 -31.74 20.88
N ARG A 76 -14.96 -32.48 20.30
CA ARG A 76 -14.82 -33.17 19.03
C ARG A 76 -15.99 -32.82 18.10
N ARG A 77 -15.71 -32.70 16.78
CA ARG A 77 -16.73 -32.56 15.75
C ARG A 77 -16.58 -33.68 14.74
N LYS A 78 -17.70 -34.29 14.31
CA LYS A 78 -17.73 -35.31 13.27
C LYS A 78 -18.36 -34.76 12.00
N GLU A 79 -17.75 -35.09 10.85
CA GLU A 79 -18.21 -34.70 9.50
C GLU A 79 -18.29 -35.98 8.66
N SER A 80 -19.50 -36.35 8.19
CA SER A 80 -19.66 -37.48 7.26
C SER A 80 -19.09 -37.17 5.90
N LEU A 81 -18.36 -38.12 5.30
CA LEU A 81 -17.86 -38.00 3.95
C LEU A 81 -18.86 -38.48 2.90
N ASN A 82 -19.96 -39.12 3.33
CA ASN A 82 -20.91 -39.82 2.45
C ASN A 82 -20.22 -40.86 1.55
N LEU A 83 -19.12 -41.43 2.02
CA LEU A 83 -18.37 -42.49 1.37
C LEU A 83 -18.56 -43.78 2.17
N TYR A 84 -18.80 -44.88 1.46
CA TYR A 84 -19.16 -46.17 2.08
C TYR A 84 -18.26 -47.26 1.51
N LEU A 85 -17.85 -48.18 2.43
CA LEU A 85 -17.13 -49.40 2.07
C LEU A 85 -18.05 -50.60 2.28
N VAL A 86 -17.87 -51.64 1.47
CA VAL A 86 -18.49 -52.96 1.67
C VAL A 86 -17.75 -53.65 2.84
N ALA A 87 -18.44 -54.01 3.90
CA ALA A 87 -17.81 -54.60 5.07
C ALA A 87 -17.16 -55.96 4.83
N ASN A 88 -17.76 -56.80 3.98
CA ASN A 88 -17.26 -58.13 3.59
C ASN A 88 -17.16 -58.27 2.05
N PRO A 89 -16.15 -57.70 1.43
CA PRO A 89 -16.02 -57.75 -0.05
C PRO A 89 -15.69 -59.19 -0.49
N ARG A 90 -16.55 -59.78 -1.29
CA ARG A 90 -16.42 -61.14 -1.81
C ARG A 90 -15.76 -61.18 -3.15
N THR A 91 -16.02 -60.19 -4.01
CA THR A 91 -15.51 -60.12 -5.36
C THR A 91 -14.25 -59.26 -5.50
N PRO A 92 -13.38 -59.50 -6.48
CA PRO A 92 -12.26 -58.61 -6.77
C PRO A 92 -12.67 -57.15 -7.06
N ILE A 93 -13.84 -56.98 -7.70
CA ILE A 93 -14.39 -55.63 -8.04
C ILE A 93 -14.73 -54.88 -6.74
N GLU A 94 -15.43 -55.50 -5.78
CA GLU A 94 -15.74 -54.86 -4.49
C GLU A 94 -14.47 -54.49 -3.70
N ARG A 95 -13.42 -55.29 -3.76
CA ARG A 95 -12.14 -55.02 -3.11
C ARG A 95 -11.46 -53.80 -3.75
N GLN A 96 -11.51 -53.71 -5.08
CA GLN A 96 -10.96 -52.58 -5.82
C GLN A 96 -11.73 -51.29 -5.51
N GLN A 97 -13.07 -51.33 -5.50
CA GLN A 97 -13.93 -50.19 -5.15
C GLN A 97 -13.65 -49.71 -3.73
N ASN A 98 -13.53 -50.65 -2.75
CA ASN A 98 -13.17 -50.29 -1.37
C ASN A 98 -11.79 -49.56 -1.31
N LYS A 99 -10.81 -50.04 -2.10
CA LYS A 99 -9.49 -49.41 -2.14
C LYS A 99 -9.55 -48.00 -2.69
N GLU A 100 -10.26 -47.81 -3.79
CA GLU A 100 -10.43 -46.50 -4.47
C GLU A 100 -11.18 -45.50 -3.54
N THR A 101 -12.26 -45.97 -2.90
CA THR A 101 -13.04 -45.17 -1.94
C THR A 101 -12.19 -44.77 -0.73
N LEU A 102 -11.35 -45.66 -0.25
CA LEU A 102 -10.46 -45.37 0.87
C LEU A 102 -9.37 -44.37 0.50
N GLU A 103 -8.78 -44.47 -0.71
CA GLU A 103 -7.81 -43.53 -1.21
C GLU A 103 -8.43 -42.14 -1.42
N LEU A 104 -9.67 -42.08 -1.93
CA LEU A 104 -10.41 -40.82 -2.02
C LEU A 104 -10.64 -40.18 -0.65
N ALA A 105 -11.08 -41.00 0.34
CA ALA A 105 -11.29 -40.52 1.70
C ALA A 105 -10.00 -39.98 2.35
N LYS A 106 -8.84 -40.61 2.09
CA LYS A 106 -7.53 -40.14 2.54
C LYS A 106 -7.16 -38.80 1.91
N LYS A 107 -7.42 -38.63 0.60
CA LYS A 107 -7.20 -37.34 -0.10
C LYS A 107 -8.06 -36.22 0.51
N ILE A 108 -9.36 -36.48 0.72
CA ILE A 108 -10.27 -35.52 1.36
C ILE A 108 -9.80 -35.18 2.77
N ARG A 109 -9.36 -36.19 3.55
CA ARG A 109 -8.79 -35.94 4.89
C ARG A 109 -7.57 -35.02 4.82
N PHE A 110 -6.66 -35.26 3.86
CA PHE A 110 -5.45 -34.45 3.69
C PHE A 110 -5.80 -33.00 3.34
N GLU A 111 -6.72 -32.77 2.39
CA GLU A 111 -7.19 -31.44 1.99
C GLU A 111 -7.88 -30.72 3.17
N LYS A 112 -8.74 -31.43 3.91
CA LYS A 112 -9.40 -30.89 5.09
C LYS A 112 -8.42 -30.63 6.24
N GLY A 113 -7.38 -31.43 6.37
CA GLY A 113 -6.27 -31.20 7.30
C GLY A 113 -5.47 -29.94 6.94
N GLN A 114 -5.17 -29.76 5.68
CA GLN A 114 -4.54 -28.52 5.19
C GLN A 114 -5.42 -27.30 5.43
N GLN A 115 -6.71 -27.37 5.08
CA GLN A 115 -7.68 -26.32 5.39
C GLN A 115 -7.78 -26.02 6.90
N LEU A 116 -7.68 -27.06 7.73
CA LEU A 116 -7.68 -26.90 9.18
C LEU A 116 -6.38 -26.21 9.66
N LEU A 117 -5.23 -26.57 9.11
CA LEU A 117 -3.94 -25.92 9.40
C LEU A 117 -3.94 -24.46 8.91
N GLU A 118 -4.48 -24.19 7.73
CA GLU A 118 -4.71 -22.84 7.22
C GLU A 118 -5.70 -22.05 8.10
N ASN A 119 -6.70 -22.72 8.70
CA ASN A 119 -7.67 -22.15 9.64
C ASN A 119 -7.22 -22.20 11.10
N VAL A 120 -6.18 -22.95 11.47
CA VAL A 120 -5.54 -22.91 12.81
C VAL A 120 -4.84 -21.58 13.04
N GLU A 121 -4.43 -20.89 11.99
CA GLU A 121 -4.12 -19.46 12.08
C GLU A 121 -5.36 -18.66 12.53
N GLY A 122 -6.59 -19.06 12.18
CA GLY A 122 -7.82 -18.56 12.79
C GLY A 122 -7.95 -18.83 14.30
N TYR A 123 -7.18 -19.76 14.86
CA TYR A 123 -7.12 -19.98 16.32
C TYR A 123 -6.18 -18.97 17.00
N ARG A 124 -5.14 -18.48 16.33
CA ARG A 124 -4.37 -17.30 16.76
C ARG A 124 -5.28 -16.06 16.73
N LEU A 125 -6.09 -15.88 15.68
CA LEU A 125 -7.09 -14.80 15.59
C LEU A 125 -8.15 -14.85 16.71
N LYS A 126 -8.45 -16.00 17.31
CA LYS A 126 -9.31 -16.06 18.51
C LYS A 126 -8.65 -15.42 19.74
N LYS A 127 -7.32 -15.39 19.83
CA LYS A 127 -6.59 -14.69 20.87
C LYS A 127 -6.59 -13.16 20.62
N ASP A 128 -6.64 -12.77 19.34
CA ASP A 128 -6.61 -11.36 18.89
C ASP A 128 -8.01 -10.79 18.57
N ARG A 129 -9.09 -11.46 19.04
CA ARG A 129 -10.48 -10.98 18.86
C ARG A 129 -10.76 -9.59 19.46
N GLY A 130 -9.81 -9.03 20.19
CA GLY A 130 -9.88 -7.69 20.76
C GLY A 130 -9.12 -6.62 20.00
N ILE A 131 -8.35 -6.95 18.93
CA ILE A 131 -7.60 -5.92 18.20
C ILE A 131 -8.57 -5.09 17.37
N ASN A 132 -8.62 -3.81 17.67
CA ASN A 132 -9.22 -2.81 16.78
C ASN A 132 -8.18 -2.42 15.71
N PHE A 133 -8.47 -2.68 14.45
CA PHE A 133 -7.56 -2.34 13.36
C PHE A 133 -7.29 -0.83 13.24
N LEU A 134 -8.23 0.02 13.64
CA LEU A 134 -8.03 1.48 13.64
C LEU A 134 -6.95 1.89 14.65
N ASP A 135 -6.94 1.28 15.84
CA ASP A 135 -5.91 1.52 16.86
C ASP A 135 -4.58 0.92 16.47
N TYR A 136 -4.60 -0.26 15.84
CA TYR A 136 -3.40 -0.87 15.27
C TYR A 136 -2.79 0.02 14.17
N PHE A 137 -3.61 0.58 13.29
CA PHE A 137 -3.17 1.51 12.26
C PHE A 137 -2.55 2.78 12.89
N GLN A 138 -3.18 3.31 13.95
CA GLN A 138 -2.62 4.46 14.68
C GLN A 138 -1.27 4.12 15.31
N SER A 139 -1.15 2.96 15.97
CA SER A 139 0.13 2.50 16.54
C SER A 139 1.23 2.34 15.49
N TYR A 140 0.87 1.92 14.27
CA TYR A 140 1.79 1.90 13.15
C TYR A 140 2.29 3.31 12.79
N ILE A 141 1.39 4.31 12.77
CA ILE A 141 1.73 5.71 12.53
C ILE A 141 2.67 6.23 13.62
N ASP A 142 2.36 5.96 14.88
CA ASP A 142 3.12 6.44 16.03
C ASP A 142 4.57 5.92 16.06
N SER A 143 4.78 4.72 15.52
CA SER A 143 6.11 4.10 15.37
C SER A 143 6.83 4.48 14.07
N TYR A 144 6.18 5.23 13.16
CA TYR A 144 6.66 5.45 11.80
C TYR A 144 7.55 6.69 11.69
N THR A 145 8.80 6.55 11.25
CA THR A 145 9.82 7.62 11.22
C THR A 145 10.13 8.21 9.85
N LYS A 146 9.53 7.65 8.75
CA LYS A 146 9.86 8.10 7.39
C LYS A 146 9.08 9.35 6.96
N LYS A 147 9.60 10.05 5.96
CA LYS A 147 9.08 11.34 5.46
C LYS A 147 7.62 11.32 4.96
N ASP A 148 7.07 10.14 4.62
CA ASP A 148 5.70 10.01 4.10
C ASP A 148 4.63 9.77 5.18
N ILE A 149 4.95 10.00 6.46
CA ILE A 149 4.04 9.83 7.61
C ILE A 149 2.69 10.55 7.40
N LYS A 150 2.70 11.81 6.95
CA LYS A 150 1.48 12.58 6.68
C LYS A 150 0.54 11.92 5.65
N MET A 151 1.10 11.17 4.72
CA MET A 151 0.30 10.42 3.74
C MET A 151 -0.30 9.15 4.34
N ILE A 152 0.35 8.57 5.34
CA ILE A 152 -0.16 7.41 6.09
C ILE A 152 -1.27 7.87 7.04
N GLU A 153 -1.09 9.01 7.73
CA GLU A 153 -2.14 9.67 8.52
C GLU A 153 -3.39 9.98 7.67
N MET A 154 -3.16 10.51 6.46
CA MET A 154 -4.23 10.74 5.49
C MET A 154 -4.96 9.43 5.13
N ALA A 155 -4.23 8.33 4.95
CA ALA A 155 -4.85 7.04 4.61
C ALA A 155 -5.74 6.54 5.76
N LEU A 156 -5.31 6.64 7.02
CA LEU A 156 -6.14 6.31 8.17
C LEU A 156 -7.39 7.20 8.24
N ARG A 157 -7.22 8.52 8.08
CA ARG A 157 -8.34 9.46 8.10
C ARG A 157 -9.36 9.12 7.02
N ARG A 158 -8.91 8.89 5.78
CA ARG A 158 -9.81 8.53 4.66
C ARG A 158 -10.50 7.19 4.88
N PHE A 159 -9.86 6.24 5.54
CA PHE A 159 -10.50 4.97 5.89
C PHE A 159 -11.57 5.17 6.98
N LYS A 160 -11.30 5.99 8.01
CA LYS A 160 -12.31 6.37 9.02
C LYS A 160 -13.48 7.12 8.39
N ASP A 161 -13.21 8.09 7.48
CA ASP A 161 -14.25 8.82 6.74
C ASP A 161 -15.13 7.84 5.93
N PHE A 162 -14.52 6.89 5.23
CA PHE A 162 -15.22 5.84 4.47
C PHE A 162 -16.14 5.00 5.35
N LEU A 163 -15.63 4.49 6.48
CA LEU A 163 -16.44 3.70 7.41
C LEU A 163 -17.63 4.50 7.95
N LYS A 164 -17.43 5.80 8.24
CA LYS A 164 -18.48 6.68 8.77
C LYS A 164 -19.54 7.05 7.72
N GLU A 165 -19.12 7.33 6.49
CA GLU A 165 -19.98 7.89 5.44
C GLU A 165 -20.68 6.81 4.60
N THR A 166 -20.23 5.56 4.65
CA THR A 166 -20.80 4.44 3.89
C THR A 166 -21.77 3.65 4.78
N PRO A 167 -23.09 3.67 4.52
CA PRO A 167 -24.09 3.08 5.41
C PRO A 167 -23.86 1.60 5.73
N GLU A 168 -23.37 0.83 4.76
CA GLU A 168 -23.06 -0.60 4.89
C GLU A 168 -21.97 -0.87 5.93
N TYR A 169 -20.99 0.04 6.06
CA TYR A 169 -19.80 -0.12 6.91
C TYR A 169 -19.83 0.76 8.17
N ASN A 170 -20.86 1.58 8.36
CA ASN A 170 -20.96 2.52 9.49
C ASN A 170 -20.89 1.84 10.86
N LYS A 171 -21.38 0.59 10.97
CA LYS A 171 -21.24 -0.23 12.19
C LYS A 171 -19.80 -0.48 12.64
N PHE A 172 -18.82 -0.21 11.78
CA PHE A 172 -17.39 -0.39 12.04
C PHE A 172 -16.63 0.91 12.30
N MET A 173 -17.31 2.05 12.38
CA MET A 173 -16.65 3.37 12.43
C MET A 173 -15.73 3.56 13.64
N ASP A 174 -16.04 2.92 14.78
CA ASP A 174 -15.26 3.02 16.02
C ASP A 174 -14.42 1.77 16.29
N HIS A 175 -14.86 0.62 15.79
CA HIS A 175 -14.19 -0.65 16.01
C HIS A 175 -14.36 -1.60 14.82
N ILE A 176 -13.26 -1.96 14.21
CA ILE A 176 -13.21 -2.98 13.16
C ILE A 176 -12.08 -3.97 13.45
N ARG A 177 -12.40 -5.27 13.46
CA ARG A 177 -11.38 -6.30 13.59
C ARG A 177 -10.66 -6.53 12.25
N PRO A 178 -9.36 -6.96 12.28
CA PRO A 178 -8.60 -7.28 11.08
C PRO A 178 -9.29 -8.26 10.13
N ASP A 179 -9.99 -9.28 10.67
CA ASP A 179 -10.72 -10.29 9.89
C ASP A 179 -12.01 -9.79 9.24
N GLN A 180 -12.50 -8.63 9.65
CA GLN A 180 -13.69 -7.96 9.08
C GLN A 180 -13.36 -7.08 7.87
N ILE A 181 -12.08 -6.80 7.63
CA ILE A 181 -11.64 -6.06 6.43
C ILE A 181 -11.62 -7.05 5.26
N THR A 182 -12.74 -7.16 4.58
CA THR A 182 -12.91 -8.07 3.45
C THR A 182 -12.42 -7.46 2.14
N ARG A 183 -12.29 -8.30 1.10
CA ARG A 183 -11.98 -7.83 -0.25
C ARG A 183 -13.02 -6.84 -0.77
N ASP A 184 -14.31 -7.14 -0.60
CA ASP A 184 -15.41 -6.31 -1.06
C ASP A 184 -15.38 -4.93 -0.38
N MET A 185 -15.09 -4.89 0.93
CA MET A 185 -14.88 -3.63 1.65
C MET A 185 -13.71 -2.82 1.06
N VAL A 186 -12.61 -3.47 0.70
CA VAL A 186 -11.46 -2.79 0.09
C VAL A 186 -11.81 -2.27 -1.31
N GLU A 187 -12.56 -3.01 -2.10
CA GLU A 187 -13.05 -2.58 -3.42
C GLU A 187 -13.96 -1.35 -3.26
N ALA A 188 -14.95 -1.38 -2.37
CA ALA A 188 -15.80 -0.23 -2.05
C ALA A 188 -14.98 0.97 -1.53
N TYR A 189 -13.95 0.73 -0.71
CA TYR A 189 -13.05 1.80 -0.26
C TYR A 189 -12.28 2.43 -1.43
N THR A 190 -11.83 1.66 -2.42
CA THR A 190 -11.15 2.22 -3.59
C THR A 190 -12.07 3.08 -4.44
N GLU A 191 -13.34 2.69 -4.60
CA GLU A 191 -14.36 3.50 -5.26
C GLU A 191 -14.61 4.80 -4.51
N TYR A 192 -14.80 4.72 -3.19
CA TYR A 192 -14.94 5.90 -2.33
C TYR A 192 -13.75 6.87 -2.49
N LEU A 193 -12.52 6.37 -2.52
CA LEU A 193 -11.34 7.22 -2.71
C LEU A 193 -11.35 7.94 -4.06
N GLN A 194 -11.84 7.30 -5.12
CA GLN A 194 -11.93 7.88 -6.46
C GLN A 194 -12.95 9.02 -6.51
N THR A 195 -14.05 8.94 -5.77
CA THR A 195 -15.01 10.05 -5.66
C THR A 195 -14.47 11.26 -4.89
N ARG A 196 -13.47 11.05 -4.03
CA ARG A 196 -12.90 12.09 -3.13
C ARG A 196 -11.60 12.70 -3.62
N SER A 197 -11.02 12.20 -4.70
CA SER A 197 -9.71 12.66 -5.17
C SER A 197 -9.67 12.76 -6.68
N VAL A 198 -9.19 13.88 -7.18
CA VAL A 198 -8.91 14.08 -8.60
C VAL A 198 -7.48 13.62 -8.89
N GLY A 199 -7.28 12.85 -9.98
CA GLY A 199 -5.96 12.37 -10.41
C GLY A 199 -5.36 11.30 -9.49
N GLY A 200 -4.05 11.33 -9.30
CA GLY A 200 -3.29 10.32 -8.55
C GLY A 200 -3.49 10.30 -7.03
N GLY A 201 -4.36 11.17 -6.48
CA GLY A 201 -4.60 11.27 -5.03
C GLY A 201 -5.15 9.99 -4.42
N ALA A 202 -6.19 9.41 -5.03
CA ALA A 202 -6.80 8.15 -4.59
C ALA A 202 -5.76 7.00 -4.59
N LYS A 203 -5.01 6.85 -5.68
CA LYS A 203 -3.93 5.86 -5.83
C LYS A 203 -2.86 6.02 -4.74
N SER A 204 -2.49 7.27 -4.43
CA SER A 204 -1.49 7.57 -3.41
C SER A 204 -1.96 7.21 -2.00
N VAL A 205 -3.20 7.53 -1.63
CA VAL A 205 -3.81 7.19 -0.34
C VAL A 205 -3.95 5.67 -0.21
N TYR A 206 -4.47 5.01 -1.24
CA TYR A 206 -4.63 3.56 -1.26
C TYR A 206 -3.29 2.81 -1.14
N ALA A 207 -2.23 3.31 -1.78
CA ALA A 207 -0.90 2.73 -1.65
C ALA A 207 -0.38 2.73 -0.19
N ARG A 208 -0.72 3.77 0.61
CA ARG A 208 -0.38 3.85 2.04
C ARG A 208 -1.26 2.93 2.89
N PHE A 209 -2.54 2.84 2.57
CA PHE A 209 -3.42 1.85 3.20
C PHE A 209 -2.90 0.42 2.96
N LYS A 210 -2.60 0.05 1.70
CA LYS A 210 -1.99 -1.25 1.36
C LYS A 210 -0.69 -1.53 2.11
N LYS A 211 0.11 -0.49 2.37
CA LYS A 211 1.36 -0.62 3.13
C LYS A 211 1.10 -1.07 4.56
N VAL A 212 0.08 -0.51 5.23
CA VAL A 212 -0.28 -0.91 6.59
C VAL A 212 -0.93 -2.29 6.63
N ILE A 213 -1.81 -2.61 5.66
CA ILE A 213 -2.37 -3.96 5.52
C ILE A 213 -1.26 -5.01 5.35
N ARG A 214 -0.27 -4.74 4.49
CA ARG A 214 0.87 -5.64 4.30
C ARG A 214 1.66 -5.81 5.60
N TYR A 215 1.94 -4.73 6.29
CA TYR A 215 2.61 -4.77 7.59
C TYR A 215 1.81 -5.60 8.61
N ALA A 216 0.48 -5.49 8.63
CA ALA A 216 -0.39 -6.28 9.50
C ALA A 216 -0.32 -7.79 9.17
N VAL A 217 -0.18 -8.15 7.89
CA VAL A 217 0.03 -9.54 7.46
C VAL A 217 1.42 -10.05 7.86
N GLU A 218 2.46 -9.24 7.65
CA GLU A 218 3.85 -9.57 8.01
C GLU A 218 4.03 -9.76 9.54
N HIS A 219 3.13 -9.18 10.36
CA HIS A 219 3.15 -9.28 11.83
C HIS A 219 2.03 -10.17 12.39
N ASP A 220 1.48 -11.07 11.58
CA ASP A 220 0.45 -12.06 11.98
C ASP A 220 -0.83 -11.44 12.57
N VAL A 221 -1.09 -10.16 12.35
CA VAL A 221 -2.34 -9.46 12.76
C VAL A 221 -3.48 -9.77 11.77
N MET A 222 -3.13 -9.99 10.50
CA MET A 222 -4.05 -10.42 9.44
C MET A 222 -3.55 -11.70 8.79
N VAL A 223 -4.46 -12.64 8.55
CA VAL A 223 -4.12 -13.93 7.89
C VAL A 223 -3.91 -13.77 6.39
N LYS A 224 -4.75 -12.96 5.74
CA LYS A 224 -4.74 -12.73 4.29
C LYS A 224 -4.71 -11.24 3.99
N ASN A 225 -4.08 -10.89 2.88
CA ASN A 225 -4.09 -9.52 2.39
C ASN A 225 -5.33 -9.26 1.52
N PRO A 226 -6.36 -8.54 2.01
CA PRO A 226 -7.57 -8.28 1.25
C PRO A 226 -7.35 -7.36 0.04
N CYS A 227 -6.21 -6.66 -0.01
CA CYS A 227 -5.85 -5.74 -1.10
C CYS A 227 -5.23 -6.43 -2.33
N THR A 228 -5.04 -7.77 -2.29
CA THR A 228 -4.38 -8.51 -3.36
C THR A 228 -5.16 -8.38 -4.68
N GLY A 229 -4.48 -7.95 -5.76
CA GLY A 229 -5.09 -7.78 -7.08
C GLY A 229 -5.92 -6.50 -7.27
N ILE A 230 -6.21 -5.74 -6.19
CA ILE A 230 -6.98 -4.49 -6.30
C ILE A 230 -6.03 -3.34 -6.66
N VAL A 231 -6.34 -2.63 -7.75
CA VAL A 231 -5.55 -1.51 -8.27
C VAL A 231 -6.47 -0.34 -8.62
N ILE A 232 -6.11 0.85 -8.15
CA ILE A 232 -6.76 2.09 -8.61
C ILE A 232 -6.09 2.52 -9.91
N LYS A 233 -6.86 2.57 -10.99
CA LYS A 233 -6.42 3.18 -12.26
C LYS A 233 -6.46 4.70 -12.09
N SER A 234 -5.43 5.38 -12.52
CA SER A 234 -5.39 6.86 -12.58
C SER A 234 -4.86 7.29 -13.93
N ASP A 235 -5.49 8.29 -14.51
CA ASP A 235 -4.98 8.96 -15.71
C ASP A 235 -3.79 9.86 -15.33
N ASP A 236 -2.69 9.24 -14.91
CA ASP A 236 -1.45 9.97 -14.57
C ASP A 236 -0.70 10.45 -15.82
N GLU A 237 -1.24 10.15 -17.00
CA GLU A 237 -0.55 10.36 -18.30
C GLU A 237 -0.63 11.78 -18.82
N LEU A 238 -1.61 12.57 -18.38
CA LEU A 238 -1.81 13.94 -18.85
C LEU A 238 -1.21 14.96 -17.89
N LEU A 239 -0.57 15.97 -18.45
CA LEU A 239 -0.15 17.15 -17.69
C LEU A 239 -1.40 17.97 -17.32
N ARG A 240 -1.85 17.84 -16.06
CA ARG A 240 -3.06 18.53 -15.56
C ARG A 240 -2.77 19.90 -14.96
N LYS A 241 -1.53 20.37 -15.06
CA LYS A 241 -1.11 21.64 -14.49
C LYS A 241 -0.91 22.66 -15.58
N ASP A 242 -1.34 23.88 -15.31
CA ASP A 242 -1.10 25.00 -16.19
C ASP A 242 0.40 25.24 -16.38
N VAL A 243 0.76 25.61 -17.58
CA VAL A 243 2.11 26.01 -17.96
C VAL A 243 2.08 27.41 -18.56
N LEU A 244 3.09 28.19 -18.26
CA LEU A 244 3.28 29.53 -18.88
C LEU A 244 4.03 29.38 -20.21
N SER A 245 3.50 29.99 -21.27
CA SER A 245 4.22 30.18 -22.51
C SER A 245 5.36 31.19 -22.33
N MET A 246 6.27 31.31 -23.34
CA MET A 246 7.33 32.31 -23.29
C MET A 246 6.77 33.71 -23.24
N ASP A 247 5.69 34.02 -23.98
CA ASP A 247 5.05 35.34 -24.00
C ASP A 247 4.41 35.69 -22.66
N GLU A 248 3.74 34.70 -22.02
CA GLU A 248 3.18 34.87 -20.67
C GLU A 248 4.29 35.07 -19.63
N ILE A 249 5.43 34.40 -19.77
CA ILE A 249 6.60 34.60 -18.90
C ILE A 249 7.14 36.04 -19.07
N GLN A 250 7.27 36.56 -20.29
CA GLN A 250 7.72 37.93 -20.55
C GLN A 250 6.71 38.94 -19.97
N THR A 251 5.41 38.73 -20.16
CA THR A 251 4.35 39.54 -19.58
C THR A 251 4.45 39.58 -18.07
N LEU A 252 4.63 38.42 -17.43
CA LEU A 252 4.80 38.32 -16.00
C LEU A 252 6.04 39.05 -15.49
N ILE A 253 7.18 38.91 -16.18
CA ILE A 253 8.42 39.62 -15.86
C ILE A 253 8.26 41.14 -15.97
N ALA A 254 7.56 41.64 -17.00
CA ALA A 254 7.30 43.06 -17.21
C ALA A 254 6.26 43.63 -16.20
N THR A 255 5.43 42.80 -15.61
CA THR A 255 4.41 43.24 -14.66
C THR A 255 5.05 43.75 -13.38
N HIS A 256 4.55 44.87 -12.91
CA HIS A 256 4.99 45.51 -11.69
C HIS A 256 4.74 44.58 -10.45
N TYR A 257 5.73 44.56 -9.55
CA TYR A 257 5.73 43.69 -8.34
C TYR A 257 6.07 44.56 -7.13
N GLU A 258 5.07 45.31 -6.64
CA GLU A 258 5.23 46.19 -5.48
C GLU A 258 4.80 45.51 -4.16
N HIS A 259 5.38 46.04 -3.08
CA HIS A 259 5.02 45.70 -1.70
C HIS A 259 5.21 44.21 -1.31
N GLU A 260 5.91 43.45 -2.09
CA GLU A 260 6.21 42.04 -1.86
C GLU A 260 7.72 41.81 -1.73
N ASN A 261 8.11 40.72 -1.09
CA ASN A 261 9.50 40.33 -1.00
C ASN A 261 10.11 40.11 -2.40
N PRO A 262 11.10 40.92 -2.82
CA PRO A 262 11.66 40.84 -4.17
C PRO A 262 12.33 39.50 -4.48
N ASN A 263 12.77 38.78 -3.44
CA ASN A 263 13.37 37.45 -3.60
C ASN A 263 12.35 36.41 -4.11
N ILE A 264 11.06 36.59 -3.84
CA ILE A 264 10.01 35.71 -4.35
C ILE A 264 9.96 35.80 -5.89
N ARG A 265 9.95 37.03 -6.43
CA ARG A 265 9.98 37.29 -7.88
C ARG A 265 11.25 36.74 -8.51
N ARG A 266 12.41 37.06 -7.94
CA ARG A 266 13.73 36.59 -8.44
C ARG A 266 13.79 35.05 -8.45
N ALA A 267 13.42 34.41 -7.39
CA ALA A 267 13.45 32.95 -7.26
C ALA A 267 12.44 32.27 -8.22
N PHE A 268 11.25 32.84 -8.40
CA PHE A 268 10.26 32.25 -9.31
C PHE A 268 10.71 32.34 -10.77
N ILE A 269 11.24 33.51 -11.20
CA ILE A 269 11.85 33.68 -12.54
C ILE A 269 12.99 32.67 -12.70
N PHE A 270 13.86 32.54 -11.70
CA PHE A 270 14.95 31.58 -11.74
C PHE A 270 14.41 30.13 -11.91
N CYS A 271 13.32 29.74 -11.22
CA CYS A 271 12.68 28.44 -11.41
C CYS A 271 12.08 28.24 -12.81
N LEU A 272 11.57 29.31 -13.46
CA LEU A 272 11.05 29.25 -14.82
C LEU A 272 12.16 28.94 -15.85
N TYR A 273 13.41 29.30 -15.57
CA TYR A 273 14.55 29.10 -16.47
C TYR A 273 15.49 27.95 -16.07
N CYS A 274 15.35 27.40 -14.85
CA CYS A 274 16.19 26.30 -14.35
C CYS A 274 15.39 25.04 -13.95
N GLY A 275 14.07 25.13 -13.91
CA GLY A 275 13.22 24.00 -13.59
C GLY A 275 13.32 23.50 -12.13
N LEU A 276 13.83 24.29 -11.17
CA LEU A 276 13.99 23.89 -9.77
C LEU A 276 12.65 23.75 -9.07
N ARG A 277 12.62 22.90 -8.03
CA ARG A 277 11.51 22.85 -7.08
C ARG A 277 11.64 23.96 -6.03
N PHE A 278 10.53 24.38 -5.44
CA PHE A 278 10.53 25.39 -4.38
C PHE A 278 11.48 25.03 -3.22
N CYS A 279 11.48 23.78 -2.77
CA CYS A 279 12.37 23.35 -1.70
C CYS A 279 13.85 23.42 -2.09
N ASP A 280 14.17 23.16 -3.36
CA ASP A 280 15.55 23.21 -3.83
C ASP A 280 16.03 24.64 -3.97
N VAL A 281 15.24 25.52 -4.62
CA VAL A 281 15.63 26.95 -4.83
C VAL A 281 15.74 27.71 -3.49
N LYS A 282 14.91 27.36 -2.50
CA LYS A 282 14.94 27.99 -1.18
C LYS A 282 16.24 27.72 -0.43
N ASP A 283 16.81 26.54 -0.60
CA ASP A 283 18.00 26.10 0.14
C ASP A 283 19.31 26.32 -0.62
N LEU A 284 19.24 26.95 -1.82
CA LEU A 284 20.45 27.29 -2.57
C LEU A 284 21.29 28.33 -1.86
N THR A 285 22.58 28.06 -1.77
CA THR A 285 23.61 28.97 -1.26
C THR A 285 24.59 29.34 -2.38
N PHE A 286 25.36 30.40 -2.20
CA PHE A 286 26.39 30.79 -3.15
C PHE A 286 27.48 29.73 -3.32
N LYS A 287 27.62 28.75 -2.40
CA LYS A 287 28.50 27.59 -2.56
C LYS A 287 28.07 26.68 -3.73
N ASN A 288 26.79 26.70 -4.08
CA ASN A 288 26.26 25.91 -5.17
C ASN A 288 26.63 26.47 -6.57
N VAL A 289 27.15 27.69 -6.62
CA VAL A 289 27.44 28.40 -7.89
C VAL A 289 28.92 28.34 -8.18
N ASP A 290 29.27 27.78 -9.31
CA ASP A 290 30.57 27.86 -9.94
C ASP A 290 30.55 29.02 -10.98
N TYR A 291 30.97 30.20 -10.53
CA TYR A 291 30.93 31.41 -11.39
C TYR A 291 31.91 31.30 -12.56
N SER A 292 33.05 30.65 -12.39
CA SER A 292 34.09 30.50 -13.43
C SER A 292 33.61 29.63 -14.58
N ASN A 293 32.92 28.54 -14.29
CA ASN A 293 32.38 27.59 -15.27
C ASN A 293 30.92 27.90 -15.62
N LYS A 294 30.28 28.87 -14.96
CA LYS A 294 28.86 29.21 -15.11
C LYS A 294 27.96 28.00 -14.87
N LEU A 295 28.17 27.29 -13.77
CA LEU A 295 27.42 26.08 -13.41
C LEU A 295 26.76 26.21 -12.02
N LEU A 296 25.52 25.72 -11.90
CA LEU A 296 24.85 25.50 -10.64
C LEU A 296 24.94 24.00 -10.30
N ARG A 297 25.46 23.66 -9.12
CA ARG A 297 25.60 22.28 -8.65
C ARG A 297 24.90 22.14 -7.30
N PHE A 298 23.94 21.23 -7.19
CA PHE A 298 23.25 20.98 -5.93
C PHE A 298 22.68 19.57 -5.87
N GLU A 299 22.36 19.11 -4.66
CA GLU A 299 21.62 17.88 -4.44
C GLU A 299 20.14 18.19 -4.22
N GLN A 300 19.24 17.49 -4.90
CA GLN A 300 17.81 17.68 -4.75
C GLN A 300 17.32 17.18 -3.38
N ASN A 301 16.65 18.03 -2.61
CA ASN A 301 16.10 17.71 -1.29
C ASN A 301 15.18 16.48 -1.25
N LYS A 302 14.43 16.26 -2.32
CA LYS A 302 13.49 15.12 -2.41
C LYS A 302 14.20 13.77 -2.54
N THR A 303 15.35 13.73 -3.19
CA THR A 303 16.08 12.49 -3.54
C THR A 303 17.38 12.32 -2.78
N LYS A 304 17.80 13.33 -2.02
CA LYS A 304 19.00 13.31 -1.18
C LYS A 304 19.00 12.11 -0.23
N GLY A 305 20.06 11.31 -0.29
CA GLY A 305 20.22 10.11 0.52
C GLY A 305 19.42 8.88 0.06
N HIS A 306 18.65 8.97 -1.03
CA HIS A 306 17.84 7.86 -1.56
C HIS A 306 18.16 7.47 -3.00
N SER A 307 18.98 8.25 -3.70
CA SER A 307 19.37 7.98 -5.09
C SER A 307 20.82 8.40 -5.30
N ALA A 308 21.59 7.55 -5.99
CA ALA A 308 22.94 7.89 -6.46
C ALA A 308 22.94 9.09 -7.42
N ASN A 309 21.80 9.41 -8.02
CA ASN A 309 21.60 10.50 -9.00
C ASN A 309 20.90 11.72 -8.39
N SER A 310 21.10 12.02 -7.09
CA SER A 310 20.52 13.22 -6.45
C SER A 310 21.18 14.52 -6.89
N GLY A 311 22.42 14.46 -7.41
CA GLY A 311 23.18 15.60 -7.89
C GLY A 311 22.65 16.10 -9.23
N VAL A 312 22.42 17.41 -9.32
CA VAL A 312 21.99 18.10 -10.55
C VAL A 312 23.00 19.18 -10.89
N VAL A 313 23.34 19.27 -12.17
CA VAL A 313 24.22 20.30 -12.72
C VAL A 313 23.43 21.07 -13.80
N ILE A 314 23.31 22.38 -13.62
CA ILE A 314 22.59 23.26 -14.55
C ILE A 314 23.56 24.34 -15.09
N PRO A 315 23.74 24.47 -16.40
CA PRO A 315 24.44 25.58 -16.99
C PRO A 315 23.71 26.93 -16.74
N LEU A 316 24.44 27.95 -16.40
CA LEU A 316 23.93 29.28 -16.11
C LEU A 316 24.32 30.25 -17.24
N ASN A 317 23.35 30.97 -17.80
CA ASN A 317 23.62 32.09 -18.67
C ASN A 317 23.78 33.39 -17.85
N ASP A 318 24.20 34.48 -18.50
CA ASP A 318 24.46 35.77 -17.83
C ASP A 318 23.19 36.33 -17.16
N GLY A 319 21.99 36.08 -17.72
CA GLY A 319 20.72 36.48 -17.11
C GLY A 319 20.45 35.77 -15.79
N LEU A 320 20.75 34.49 -15.74
CA LEU A 320 20.61 33.67 -14.51
C LEU A 320 21.65 34.09 -13.47
N LEU A 321 22.88 34.36 -13.87
CA LEU A 321 23.92 34.88 -12.96
C LEU A 321 23.52 36.25 -12.37
N LYS A 322 22.92 37.15 -13.16
CA LYS A 322 22.36 38.43 -12.66
C LYS A 322 21.24 38.21 -11.63
N LEU A 323 20.37 37.18 -11.83
CA LEU A 323 19.34 36.83 -10.85
C LEU A 323 19.93 36.26 -9.57
N ILE A 324 21.00 35.49 -9.63
CA ILE A 324 21.72 34.97 -8.47
C ILE A 324 22.39 36.13 -7.69
N GLY A 325 23.07 37.01 -8.39
CA GLY A 325 23.90 38.08 -7.82
C GLY A 325 25.21 37.52 -7.24
N GLU A 326 25.86 38.34 -6.42
CA GLU A 326 27.14 38.03 -5.76
C GLU A 326 26.95 37.96 -4.24
N PRO A 327 27.80 37.21 -3.51
CA PRO A 327 27.77 37.16 -2.03
C PRO A 327 28.01 38.56 -1.45
N THR A 328 27.12 39.02 -0.60
CA THR A 328 27.15 40.35 0.05
C THR A 328 28.07 40.44 1.27
N ASP A 329 28.36 39.35 1.94
CA ASP A 329 29.11 39.29 3.17
C ASP A 329 30.57 38.88 2.92
N ASN A 330 31.49 39.84 2.76
CA ASN A 330 32.94 39.62 2.67
C ASN A 330 33.39 38.37 1.91
N GLY A 331 32.66 37.99 0.86
CA GLY A 331 32.94 36.80 0.04
C GLY A 331 32.51 35.47 0.62
N SER A 332 31.80 35.44 1.73
CA SER A 332 31.25 34.19 2.30
C SER A 332 30.22 33.59 1.35
N ARG A 333 30.48 32.35 0.92
CA ARG A 333 29.57 31.60 0.03
C ARG A 333 28.50 30.79 0.79
N ASP A 334 28.44 30.91 2.13
CA ASP A 334 27.45 30.20 2.96
C ASP A 334 26.05 30.85 2.92
N GLY A 335 25.99 32.11 2.47
CA GLY A 335 24.74 32.85 2.38
C GLY A 335 23.74 32.23 1.40
N VAL A 336 22.46 32.30 1.75
CA VAL A 336 21.35 31.83 0.91
C VAL A 336 21.13 32.81 -0.25
N ILE A 337 21.02 32.30 -1.50
CA ILE A 337 20.86 33.14 -2.71
C ILE A 337 19.49 33.84 -2.71
N PHE A 338 18.44 33.12 -2.31
CA PHE A 338 17.07 33.62 -2.29
C PHE A 338 16.49 33.46 -0.87
N PRO A 339 16.59 34.46 -0.01
CA PRO A 339 15.95 34.43 1.33
C PRO A 339 14.44 34.41 1.20
N LEU A 340 13.85 33.20 1.14
CA LEU A 340 12.42 32.99 0.97
C LEU A 340 11.74 32.66 2.27
N PRO A 341 10.54 33.22 2.54
CA PRO A 341 9.66 32.78 3.61
C PRO A 341 9.23 31.31 3.42
N THR A 342 8.30 30.86 4.25
CA THR A 342 7.68 29.55 4.07
C THR A 342 6.85 29.49 2.77
N TYR A 343 6.50 28.28 2.32
CA TYR A 343 5.79 28.08 1.06
C TYR A 343 4.49 28.88 0.93
N LYS A 344 3.70 28.95 2.01
CA LYS A 344 2.36 29.56 1.99
C LYS A 344 2.36 31.08 1.67
N PRO A 345 3.18 31.92 2.34
CA PRO A 345 3.36 33.33 1.94
C PRO A 345 3.87 33.50 0.50
N CYS A 346 4.89 32.72 0.11
CA CYS A 346 5.42 32.74 -1.24
C CYS A 346 4.35 32.42 -2.31
N SER A 347 3.50 31.42 -2.05
CA SER A 347 2.42 31.03 -2.95
C SER A 347 1.34 32.10 -3.06
N LYS A 348 1.02 32.79 -1.95
CA LYS A 348 0.06 33.93 -1.98
C LYS A 348 0.58 35.10 -2.78
N ALA A 349 1.86 35.49 -2.56
CA ALA A 349 2.51 36.55 -3.30
C ALA A 349 2.56 36.26 -4.80
N LEU A 350 2.95 35.04 -5.18
CA LEU A 350 2.93 34.59 -6.56
C LEU A 350 1.53 34.69 -7.18
N GLY A 351 0.48 34.26 -6.47
CA GLY A 351 -0.90 34.33 -6.97
C GLY A 351 -1.36 35.78 -7.24
N ARG A 352 -0.98 36.73 -6.36
CA ARG A 352 -1.27 38.16 -6.58
C ARG A 352 -0.54 38.69 -7.82
N TRP A 353 0.73 38.38 -7.97
CA TRP A 353 1.56 38.83 -9.11
C TRP A 353 1.05 38.26 -10.44
N VAL A 354 0.72 36.98 -10.51
CA VAL A 354 0.13 36.32 -11.69
C VAL A 354 -1.20 36.99 -12.07
N LYS A 355 -2.05 37.27 -11.08
CA LYS A 355 -3.32 37.98 -11.30
C LYS A 355 -3.10 39.41 -11.83
N SER A 356 -2.13 40.16 -11.29
CA SER A 356 -1.77 41.50 -11.77
C SER A 356 -1.23 41.49 -13.19
N ALA A 357 -0.63 40.38 -13.63
CA ALA A 357 -0.19 40.18 -15.00
C ALA A 357 -1.34 39.80 -15.97
N GLY A 358 -2.58 39.74 -15.51
CA GLY A 358 -3.73 39.35 -16.34
C GLY A 358 -3.72 37.88 -16.77
N ILE A 359 -2.96 37.03 -16.09
CA ILE A 359 -2.86 35.60 -16.41
C ILE A 359 -3.93 34.85 -15.62
N GLU A 360 -4.90 34.27 -16.33
CA GLU A 360 -6.04 33.54 -15.71
C GLU A 360 -5.68 32.13 -15.24
N LYS A 361 -4.52 31.58 -15.67
CA LYS A 361 -4.05 30.26 -15.29
C LYS A 361 -3.75 30.16 -13.81
N HIS A 362 -4.04 28.98 -13.21
CA HIS A 362 -3.70 28.69 -11.81
C HIS A 362 -2.23 28.35 -11.66
N ILE A 363 -1.39 29.35 -11.52
CA ILE A 363 0.06 29.18 -11.43
C ILE A 363 0.53 28.96 -10.00
N THR A 364 1.23 27.87 -9.79
CA THR A 364 1.89 27.50 -8.54
C THR A 364 3.41 27.45 -8.74
N TRP A 365 4.19 27.37 -7.67
CA TRP A 365 5.65 27.17 -7.76
C TRP A 365 6.03 25.95 -8.60
N HIS A 366 5.22 24.90 -8.57
CA HIS A 366 5.50 23.70 -9.38
C HIS A 366 5.21 23.92 -10.87
N CYS A 367 4.34 24.87 -11.21
CA CYS A 367 4.09 25.25 -12.61
C CYS A 367 5.34 25.85 -13.26
N ALA A 368 6.21 26.55 -12.52
CA ALA A 368 7.48 27.04 -13.08
C ALA A 368 8.32 25.90 -13.66
N ARG A 369 8.45 24.80 -12.93
CA ARG A 369 9.18 23.61 -13.39
C ARG A 369 8.51 22.94 -14.60
N HIS A 370 7.18 22.92 -14.63
CA HIS A 370 6.44 22.39 -15.78
C HIS A 370 6.60 23.30 -17.00
N SER A 371 6.52 24.63 -16.82
CA SER A 371 6.73 25.61 -17.88
C SER A 371 8.16 25.52 -18.45
N PHE A 372 9.18 25.41 -17.59
CA PHE A 372 10.55 25.14 -18.01
C PHE A 372 10.64 23.92 -18.92
N ALA A 373 10.09 22.77 -18.45
CA ALA A 373 10.17 21.53 -19.19
C ALA A 373 9.48 21.60 -20.56
N VAL A 374 8.28 22.17 -20.61
CA VAL A 374 7.52 22.34 -21.87
C VAL A 374 8.21 23.31 -22.81
N ASN A 375 8.62 24.49 -22.33
CA ASN A 375 9.23 25.51 -23.16
C ASN A 375 10.58 25.07 -23.73
N ILE A 376 11.43 24.37 -22.95
CA ILE A 376 12.72 23.88 -23.44
C ILE A 376 12.55 22.73 -24.46
N LEU A 377 11.52 21.90 -24.31
CA LEU A 377 11.17 20.91 -25.32
C LEU A 377 10.65 21.58 -26.61
N ASN A 378 9.77 22.60 -26.49
CA ASN A 378 9.28 23.37 -27.64
C ASN A 378 10.42 24.06 -28.41
N ASN A 379 11.51 24.40 -27.71
CA ASN A 379 12.71 24.94 -28.32
C ASN A 379 13.70 23.86 -28.84
N GLY A 380 13.23 22.62 -29.03
CA GLY A 380 13.99 21.53 -29.66
C GLY A 380 14.92 20.75 -28.77
N ALA A 381 14.89 20.94 -27.44
CA ALA A 381 15.70 20.15 -26.53
C ALA A 381 15.26 18.67 -26.48
N ASN A 382 16.23 17.75 -26.46
CA ASN A 382 15.95 16.32 -26.32
C ASN A 382 15.37 16.00 -24.93
N ILE A 383 14.41 15.07 -24.86
CA ILE A 383 13.78 14.64 -23.62
C ILE A 383 14.78 14.14 -22.55
N LYS A 384 15.89 13.50 -22.97
CA LYS A 384 16.93 13.05 -22.04
C LYS A 384 17.66 14.23 -21.41
N THR A 385 17.94 15.29 -22.19
CA THR A 385 18.51 16.53 -21.69
C THR A 385 17.59 17.20 -20.68
N VAL A 386 16.28 17.28 -20.98
CA VAL A 386 15.29 17.84 -20.06
C VAL A 386 15.20 17.00 -18.78
N ALA A 387 15.19 15.68 -18.89
CA ALA A 387 15.18 14.79 -17.73
C ALA A 387 16.43 15.00 -16.84
N SER A 388 17.61 15.16 -17.45
CA SER A 388 18.88 15.44 -16.75
C SER A 388 18.83 16.79 -16.02
N LEU A 389 18.42 17.87 -16.69
CA LEU A 389 18.29 19.20 -16.09
C LEU A 389 17.27 19.23 -14.94
N LEU A 390 16.21 18.45 -15.05
CA LEU A 390 15.22 18.29 -13.99
C LEU A 390 15.68 17.33 -12.87
N GLY A 391 16.75 16.56 -13.06
CA GLY A 391 17.20 15.54 -12.12
C GLY A 391 16.18 14.42 -11.93
N HIS A 392 15.56 13.97 -13.01
CA HIS A 392 14.69 12.80 -13.01
C HIS A 392 15.53 11.53 -13.12
N SER A 393 15.26 10.53 -12.27
CA SER A 393 15.93 9.23 -12.31
C SER A 393 15.54 8.36 -13.51
N GLY A 394 14.49 8.75 -14.26
CA GLY A 394 14.00 8.05 -15.45
C GLY A 394 13.12 8.93 -16.31
N LEU A 395 12.91 8.51 -17.56
CA LEU A 395 12.16 9.29 -18.56
C LEU A 395 10.66 9.36 -18.27
N GLN A 396 10.08 8.36 -17.56
CA GLN A 396 8.65 8.30 -17.26
C GLN A 396 8.08 9.60 -16.65
N HIS A 397 8.88 10.29 -15.81
CA HIS A 397 8.48 11.56 -15.20
C HIS A 397 8.55 12.75 -16.18
N THR A 398 9.22 12.59 -17.31
CA THR A 398 9.41 13.63 -18.33
C THR A 398 8.49 13.42 -19.54
N GLU A 399 8.09 12.18 -19.84
CA GLU A 399 7.20 11.81 -20.96
C GLU A 399 5.86 12.56 -20.96
N LYS A 400 5.32 12.87 -19.77
CA LYS A 400 4.10 13.68 -19.65
C LYS A 400 4.21 15.07 -20.30
N TYR A 401 5.42 15.61 -20.44
CA TYR A 401 5.63 16.91 -21.10
C TYR A 401 5.62 16.77 -22.61
N THR A 402 6.14 15.68 -23.17
CA THR A 402 6.13 15.46 -24.63
C THR A 402 4.74 15.25 -25.17
N ARG A 403 3.84 14.63 -24.36
CA ARG A 403 2.42 14.44 -24.73
C ARG A 403 1.63 15.75 -24.76
N ALA A 404 2.12 16.80 -24.11
CA ALA A 404 1.49 18.12 -24.08
C ALA A 404 1.88 19.00 -25.30
N ILE A 405 2.75 18.51 -26.19
CA ILE A 405 3.35 19.32 -27.26
C ILE A 405 3.00 18.69 -28.62
N ASP A 406 1.89 19.15 -29.20
CA ASP A 406 1.51 18.72 -30.56
C ASP A 406 2.38 19.33 -31.65
N SER A 407 2.97 20.54 -31.42
CA SER A 407 3.89 21.19 -32.36
C SER A 407 5.13 20.34 -32.69
N LEU A 408 5.71 19.64 -31.70
CA LEU A 408 6.86 18.77 -31.96
C LEU A 408 6.56 17.64 -32.96
N LYS A 409 5.32 17.14 -32.99
CA LYS A 409 4.92 16.13 -33.96
C LYS A 409 4.85 16.73 -35.38
N GLN A 410 4.31 17.93 -35.48
CA GLN A 410 4.22 18.65 -36.75
C GLN A 410 5.62 19.02 -37.29
N ASP A 411 6.49 19.55 -36.40
CA ASP A 411 7.86 19.89 -36.76
C ASP A 411 8.65 18.64 -37.19
N ALA A 412 8.46 17.51 -36.52
CA ALA A 412 9.10 16.26 -36.90
C ALA A 412 8.65 15.76 -38.27
N ILE A 413 7.38 15.89 -38.61
CA ILE A 413 6.86 15.54 -39.96
C ILE A 413 7.37 16.54 -41.01
N ASN A 414 7.35 17.84 -40.70
CA ASN A 414 7.81 18.91 -41.60
C ASN A 414 9.33 18.86 -41.86
N SER A 415 10.10 18.18 -41.00
CA SER A 415 11.55 17.99 -41.21
C SER A 415 11.88 16.88 -42.22
N LEU A 416 10.90 16.10 -42.66
CA LEU A 416 11.10 15.11 -43.70
C LEU A 416 11.19 15.77 -45.06
N PRO A 417 11.98 15.23 -46.00
CA PRO A 417 12.02 15.74 -47.37
C PRO A 417 10.62 15.74 -48.01
N GLU A 418 10.30 16.79 -48.79
CA GLU A 418 9.04 16.84 -49.54
C GLU A 418 8.90 15.63 -50.47
N LEU A 419 7.71 15.01 -50.41
CA LEU A 419 7.37 13.94 -51.33
C LEU A 419 7.09 14.52 -52.72
N ASN A 420 8.01 14.35 -53.64
CA ASN A 420 7.79 14.60 -55.07
C ASN A 420 7.08 13.38 -55.65
N LEU A 421 5.74 13.43 -55.74
CA LEU A 421 4.90 12.42 -56.33
C LEU A 421 4.63 12.73 -57.83
#